data_3edc0ff53d2c29a32ee0e6897a05f465
#
_entry.id   3edc0ff53d2c29a32ee0e6897a05f465
#
_cell.length_a   1.000
_cell.length_b   1.000
_cell.length_c   1.000
_cell.angle_alpha   90.00
_cell.angle_beta   90.00
_cell.angle_gamma   90.00
#
_symmetry.space_group_name_H-M   'P 1'
#
loop_
_entity.id
_entity.type
_entity.pdbx_description
1 polymer ?
#
loop_
_entity_poly.entity_id
_entity_poly.type
_entity_poly.pdbx_seq_one_letter_code
_entity_poly.pdbx_strand_id
1 'polypeptide(L)'
;MQEIQFIVPAALHDEMLRLRNEKQMDFLESLTGMDWGVADEKDAPEKLRGLGVVYHLESTVTGERIALKTAVTDRERPEIPSVSDIWKIADFYEREVFDYYGIVFVGHPDMRRLYLRNDWVGYPMRKDNDPEKDNPLCMTNEETFDTTQEIELNPVSYTHLRAH
;
A
#
# COMPACT_ATOMS: atom_id res chain seq x y z
N MET A 1 24.09 -5.85 -5.18
CA MET A 1 22.87 -5.69 -6.03
C MET A 1 21.80 -6.50 -5.33
N GLN A 2 20.68 -5.90 -4.94
CA GLN A 2 19.63 -6.60 -4.22
C GLN A 2 18.98 -7.62 -5.17
N GLU A 3 18.93 -8.90 -4.79
CA GLU A 3 18.28 -9.93 -5.58
C GLU A 3 16.77 -9.75 -5.51
N ILE A 4 16.11 -9.65 -6.66
CA ILE A 4 14.65 -9.52 -6.74
C ILE A 4 14.09 -10.86 -7.14
N GLN A 5 13.31 -11.48 -6.25
CA GLN A 5 12.69 -12.77 -6.49
C GLN A 5 11.19 -12.60 -6.80
N PHE A 6 10.68 -13.37 -7.77
CA PHE A 6 9.25 -13.43 -8.05
C PHE A 6 8.65 -14.66 -7.40
N ILE A 7 7.54 -14.47 -6.66
CA ILE A 7 6.82 -15.53 -5.98
C ILE A 7 5.36 -15.50 -6.40
N VAL A 8 4.81 -16.66 -6.70
CA VAL A 8 3.37 -16.77 -6.95
C VAL A 8 2.58 -16.56 -5.66
N PRO A 9 1.40 -15.91 -5.70
CA PRO A 9 0.63 -15.62 -4.49
C PRO A 9 0.37 -16.83 -3.60
N ALA A 10 0.08 -17.99 -4.19
CA ALA A 10 -0.20 -19.21 -3.44
C ALA A 10 0.98 -19.70 -2.55
N ALA A 11 2.21 -19.38 -2.91
CA ALA A 11 3.40 -19.77 -2.15
C ALA A 11 3.97 -18.64 -1.28
N LEU A 12 3.36 -17.44 -1.36
CA LEU A 12 3.91 -16.24 -0.74
C LEU A 12 4.04 -16.36 0.79
N HIS A 13 2.97 -16.75 1.46
CA HIS A 13 2.95 -16.80 2.93
C HIS A 13 3.98 -17.80 3.49
N ASP A 14 4.04 -18.99 2.90
CA ASP A 14 5.00 -20.03 3.32
C ASP A 14 6.45 -19.57 3.12
N GLU A 15 6.73 -18.93 1.98
CA GLU A 15 8.07 -18.40 1.70
C GLU A 15 8.43 -17.26 2.66
N MET A 16 7.48 -16.38 2.97
CA MET A 16 7.69 -15.30 3.95
C MET A 16 7.98 -15.86 5.35
N LEU A 17 7.27 -16.90 5.78
CA LEU A 17 7.56 -17.61 7.03
C LEU A 17 8.94 -18.24 7.01
N ARG A 18 9.33 -18.87 5.91
CA ARG A 18 10.65 -19.45 5.75
C ARG A 18 11.75 -18.38 5.86
N LEU A 19 11.60 -17.27 5.17
CA LEU A 19 12.56 -16.16 5.22
C LEU A 19 12.67 -15.57 6.63
N ARG A 20 11.55 -15.42 7.32
CA ARG A 20 11.50 -14.94 8.70
C ARG A 20 12.27 -15.88 9.65
N ASN A 21 12.06 -17.20 9.53
CA ASN A 21 12.57 -18.19 10.47
C ASN A 21 13.98 -18.66 10.13
N GLU A 22 14.27 -18.94 8.85
CA GLU A 22 15.54 -19.52 8.43
C GLU A 22 16.60 -18.47 8.06
N LYS A 23 16.16 -17.35 7.44
CA LYS A 23 17.04 -16.26 7.01
C LYS A 23 17.08 -15.09 7.99
N GLN A 24 16.33 -15.18 9.09
CA GLN A 24 16.24 -14.13 10.10
C GLN A 24 15.84 -12.76 9.51
N MET A 25 14.95 -12.76 8.51
CA MET A 25 14.38 -11.53 7.95
C MET A 25 13.37 -10.98 8.94
N ASP A 26 13.88 -10.29 9.97
CA ASP A 26 13.08 -9.81 11.11
C ASP A 26 12.42 -8.46 10.86
N PHE A 27 12.81 -7.73 9.82
CA PHE A 27 12.29 -6.42 9.51
C PHE A 27 11.65 -6.36 8.11
N LEU A 28 10.38 -5.95 8.05
CA LEU A 28 9.69 -5.59 6.81
C LEU A 28 9.91 -4.10 6.59
N GLU A 29 10.87 -3.77 5.72
CA GLU A 29 11.25 -2.39 5.42
C GLU A 29 10.13 -1.65 4.68
N SER A 30 9.55 -2.29 3.68
CA SER A 30 8.40 -1.75 2.93
C SER A 30 7.57 -2.84 2.27
N LEU A 31 6.29 -2.50 2.04
CA LEU A 31 5.33 -3.25 1.25
C LEU A 31 4.62 -2.24 0.36
N THR A 32 4.78 -2.36 -0.95
CA THR A 32 4.30 -1.36 -1.91
C THR A 32 3.45 -2.01 -2.99
N GLY A 33 2.25 -1.47 -3.20
CA GLY A 33 1.38 -1.87 -4.31
C GLY A 33 1.96 -1.43 -5.65
N MET A 34 1.71 -2.22 -6.68
CA MET A 34 2.12 -1.93 -8.06
C MET A 34 1.03 -2.31 -9.04
N ASP A 35 0.85 -1.47 -10.06
CA ASP A 35 0.07 -1.80 -11.25
C ASP A 35 1.01 -1.93 -12.44
N TRP A 36 1.23 -3.18 -12.90
CA TRP A 36 2.06 -3.48 -14.07
C TRP A 36 1.29 -3.42 -15.39
N GLY A 37 0.01 -2.97 -15.34
CA GLY A 37 -0.83 -2.81 -16.51
C GLY A 37 -1.63 -4.05 -16.91
N VAL A 38 -2.34 -3.94 -18.02
CA VAL A 38 -3.09 -5.03 -18.64
C VAL A 38 -2.20 -5.87 -19.56
N ALA A 39 -2.64 -7.06 -19.88
CA ALA A 39 -1.89 -8.08 -20.62
C ALA A 39 -1.31 -7.64 -21.99
N ASP A 40 -1.76 -6.52 -22.53
CA ASP A 40 -1.38 -6.02 -23.85
C ASP A 40 -0.18 -5.03 -23.85
N GLU A 41 0.32 -4.64 -22.68
CA GLU A 41 1.55 -3.85 -22.62
C GLU A 41 2.75 -4.75 -22.99
N LYS A 42 3.30 -4.53 -24.18
CA LYS A 42 4.36 -5.35 -24.79
C LYS A 42 5.67 -5.41 -23.99
N ASP A 43 5.85 -4.51 -23.04
CA ASP A 43 7.09 -4.36 -22.27
C ASP A 43 7.03 -4.98 -20.85
N ALA A 44 5.86 -5.44 -20.40
CA ALA A 44 5.76 -6.09 -19.09
C ALA A 44 6.15 -7.58 -19.20
N PRO A 45 7.08 -8.06 -18.36
CA PRO A 45 7.36 -9.49 -18.27
C PRO A 45 6.08 -10.27 -17.99
N GLU A 46 5.86 -11.37 -18.71
CA GLU A 46 4.62 -12.18 -18.60
C GLU A 46 4.24 -12.55 -17.15
N LYS A 47 5.25 -12.66 -16.27
CA LYS A 47 5.08 -12.96 -14.84
C LYS A 47 4.66 -11.75 -13.99
N LEU A 48 4.76 -10.53 -14.52
CA LEU A 48 4.46 -9.28 -13.81
C LEU A 48 3.35 -8.52 -14.53
N ARG A 49 2.20 -9.15 -14.72
CA ARG A 49 1.01 -8.53 -15.31
C ARG A 49 -0.07 -8.36 -14.25
N GLY A 50 -0.87 -7.30 -14.37
CA GLY A 50 -1.95 -7.01 -13.44
C GLY A 50 -1.53 -6.20 -12.23
N LEU A 51 -2.12 -6.50 -11.10
CA LEU A 51 -1.85 -5.85 -9.82
C LEU A 51 -0.95 -6.73 -8.96
N GLY A 52 -0.16 -6.11 -8.11
CA GLY A 52 0.65 -6.90 -7.19
C GLY A 52 1.40 -6.06 -6.17
N VAL A 53 2.33 -6.69 -5.49
CA VAL A 53 3.01 -6.13 -4.35
C VAL A 53 4.50 -6.40 -4.43
N VAL A 54 5.29 -5.44 -3.99
CA VAL A 54 6.73 -5.55 -3.78
C VAL A 54 7.01 -5.46 -2.29
N TYR A 55 7.73 -6.43 -1.78
CA TYR A 55 8.17 -6.51 -0.39
C TYR A 55 9.67 -6.27 -0.32
N HIS A 56 10.12 -5.47 0.62
CA HIS A 56 11.52 -5.34 0.97
C HIS A 56 11.71 -5.83 2.40
N LEU A 57 12.55 -6.83 2.55
CA LEU A 57 12.88 -7.45 3.82
C LEU A 57 14.34 -7.19 4.16
N GLU A 58 14.62 -7.00 5.43
CA GLU A 58 15.96 -6.85 5.96
C GLU A 58 16.14 -7.72 7.21
N SER A 59 17.32 -8.29 7.34
CA SER A 59 17.77 -8.91 8.59
C SER A 59 18.56 -7.89 9.39
N THR A 60 18.05 -7.49 10.55
CA THR A 60 18.77 -6.58 11.45
C THR A 60 20.01 -7.23 12.07
N VAL A 61 20.10 -8.56 11.99
CA VAL A 61 21.24 -9.33 12.53
C VAL A 61 22.38 -9.43 11.52
N THR A 62 22.05 -9.76 10.26
CA THR A 62 23.06 -10.01 9.21
C THR A 62 23.27 -8.81 8.29
N GLY A 63 22.31 -7.87 8.24
CA GLY A 63 22.28 -6.77 7.28
C GLY A 63 21.91 -7.21 5.86
N GLU A 64 21.50 -8.48 5.67
CA GLU A 64 21.03 -8.97 4.37
C GLU A 64 19.71 -8.34 4.00
N ARG A 65 19.55 -7.99 2.71
CA ARG A 65 18.31 -7.40 2.16
C ARG A 65 17.82 -8.23 0.99
N ILE A 66 16.52 -8.51 0.99
CA ILE A 66 15.84 -9.27 -0.06
C ILE A 66 14.64 -8.47 -0.56
N ALA A 67 14.44 -8.42 -1.87
CA ALA A 67 13.22 -7.89 -2.48
C ALA A 67 12.42 -9.02 -3.13
N LEU A 68 11.12 -9.07 -2.82
CA LEU A 68 10.18 -10.06 -3.34
C LEU A 68 9.08 -9.36 -4.12
N LYS A 69 8.63 -9.96 -5.20
CA LYS A 69 7.51 -9.48 -6.01
C LYS A 69 6.48 -10.57 -6.17
N THR A 70 5.21 -10.21 -6.04
CA THR A 70 4.08 -11.07 -6.35
C THR A 70 3.08 -10.31 -7.19
N ALA A 71 2.37 -10.98 -8.09
CA ALA A 71 1.37 -10.36 -8.94
C ALA A 71 0.18 -11.28 -9.15
N VAL A 72 -1.00 -10.67 -9.33
CA VAL A 72 -2.26 -11.31 -9.68
C VAL A 72 -2.79 -10.68 -10.97
N THR A 73 -3.22 -11.50 -11.90
CA THR A 73 -3.76 -11.04 -13.19
C THR A 73 -5.24 -10.65 -13.10
N ASP A 74 -5.95 -11.18 -12.12
CA ASP A 74 -7.34 -10.82 -11.86
C ASP A 74 -7.41 -9.41 -11.27
N ARG A 75 -7.93 -8.47 -12.04
CA ARG A 75 -8.07 -7.07 -11.62
C ARG A 75 -9.40 -6.80 -10.91
N GLU A 76 -10.38 -7.67 -11.08
CA GLU A 76 -11.69 -7.51 -10.43
C GLU A 76 -11.65 -7.98 -8.98
N ARG A 77 -10.93 -9.09 -8.73
CA ARG A 77 -10.74 -9.67 -7.39
C ARG A 77 -9.27 -10.00 -7.14
N PRO A 78 -8.41 -8.99 -7.04
CA PRO A 78 -7.00 -9.23 -6.77
C PRO A 78 -6.80 -9.64 -5.32
N GLU A 79 -6.47 -10.91 -5.10
CA GLU A 79 -6.29 -11.49 -3.77
C GLU A 79 -4.84 -11.96 -3.59
N ILE A 80 -4.23 -11.57 -2.47
CA ILE A 80 -2.87 -11.95 -2.07
C ILE A 80 -2.93 -12.39 -0.60
N PRO A 81 -2.23 -13.45 -0.17
CA PRO A 81 -2.16 -13.80 1.24
C PRO A 81 -1.58 -12.67 2.10
N SER A 82 -2.18 -12.41 3.25
CA SER A 82 -1.65 -11.47 4.25
C SER A 82 -0.37 -12.01 4.88
N VAL A 83 0.50 -11.10 5.27
CA VAL A 83 1.71 -11.39 6.07
C VAL A 83 1.72 -10.62 7.40
N SER A 84 0.57 -10.08 7.80
CA SER A 84 0.40 -9.32 9.04
C SER A 84 0.55 -10.15 10.31
N ASP A 85 0.42 -11.47 10.22
CA ASP A 85 0.73 -12.43 11.27
C ASP A 85 2.24 -12.62 11.47
N ILE A 86 3.03 -12.42 10.41
CA ILE A 86 4.50 -12.54 10.42
C ILE A 86 5.15 -11.23 10.89
N TRP A 87 4.72 -10.09 10.30
CA TRP A 87 5.18 -8.76 10.67
C TRP A 87 3.98 -7.85 10.96
N LYS A 88 3.85 -7.39 12.19
CA LYS A 88 2.71 -6.53 12.59
C LYS A 88 2.60 -5.23 11.82
N ILE A 89 3.73 -4.69 11.33
CA ILE A 89 3.72 -3.47 10.52
C ILE A 89 3.02 -3.68 9.17
N ALA A 90 2.95 -4.92 8.67
CA ALA A 90 2.26 -5.25 7.45
C ALA A 90 0.77 -4.91 7.50
N ASP A 91 0.13 -4.92 8.68
CA ASP A 91 -1.26 -4.48 8.86
C ASP A 91 -1.50 -3.11 8.18
N PHE A 92 -0.67 -2.12 8.48
CA PHE A 92 -0.83 -0.78 7.91
C PHE A 92 -0.48 -0.73 6.42
N TYR A 93 0.59 -1.39 6.00
CA TYR A 93 1.01 -1.40 4.61
C TYR A 93 0.01 -2.14 3.71
N GLU A 94 -0.55 -3.26 4.16
CA GLU A 94 -1.55 -4.01 3.42
C GLU A 94 -2.84 -3.20 3.27
N ARG A 95 -3.26 -2.47 4.31
CA ARG A 95 -4.41 -1.56 4.25
C ARG A 95 -4.16 -0.37 3.32
N GLU A 96 -2.95 0.17 3.28
CA GLU A 96 -2.58 1.20 2.32
C GLU A 96 -2.68 0.70 0.88
N VAL A 97 -2.13 -0.48 0.60
CA VAL A 97 -2.22 -1.11 -0.73
C VAL A 97 -3.67 -1.43 -1.10
N PHE A 98 -4.47 -1.95 -0.16
CA PHE A 98 -5.90 -2.14 -0.38
C PHE A 98 -6.58 -0.81 -0.73
N ASP A 99 -6.29 0.25 0.00
CA ASP A 99 -6.93 1.54 -0.19
C ASP A 99 -6.66 2.15 -1.57
N TYR A 100 -5.43 2.04 -2.06
CA TYR A 100 -5.02 2.65 -3.32
C TYR A 100 -5.14 1.74 -4.55
N TYR A 101 -5.00 0.42 -4.38
CA TYR A 101 -4.99 -0.55 -5.49
C TYR A 101 -6.14 -1.55 -5.44
N GLY A 102 -6.85 -1.68 -4.31
CA GLY A 102 -7.93 -2.63 -4.13
C GLY A 102 -7.48 -4.09 -4.07
N ILE A 103 -6.22 -4.33 -3.73
CA ILE A 103 -5.73 -5.69 -3.49
C ILE A 103 -6.21 -6.14 -2.13
N VAL A 104 -6.94 -7.25 -2.08
CA VAL A 104 -7.45 -7.84 -0.84
C VAL A 104 -6.40 -8.78 -0.27
N PHE A 105 -6.00 -8.55 0.97
CA PHE A 105 -5.06 -9.44 1.68
C PHE A 105 -5.83 -10.47 2.48
N VAL A 106 -5.84 -11.70 1.97
CA VAL A 106 -6.58 -12.82 2.57
C VAL A 106 -5.95 -13.20 3.91
N GLY A 107 -6.76 -13.23 4.96
CA GLY A 107 -6.27 -13.48 6.33
C GLY A 107 -5.90 -12.24 7.13
N HIS A 108 -5.97 -11.05 6.54
CA HIS A 108 -5.79 -9.80 7.26
C HIS A 108 -6.90 -9.60 8.30
N PRO A 109 -6.59 -9.18 9.54
CA PRO A 109 -7.57 -9.10 10.62
C PRO A 109 -8.59 -7.96 10.47
N ASP A 110 -8.23 -6.86 9.79
CA ASP A 110 -9.07 -5.65 9.69
C ASP A 110 -8.84 -4.93 8.35
N MET A 111 -9.37 -5.49 7.26
CA MET A 111 -9.22 -4.95 5.90
C MET A 111 -10.23 -3.83 5.64
N ARG A 112 -9.88 -2.60 6.03
CA ARG A 112 -10.65 -1.38 5.79
C ARG A 112 -9.77 -0.26 5.27
N ARG A 113 -10.37 0.73 4.61
CA ARG A 113 -9.65 1.90 4.10
C ARG A 113 -8.88 2.61 5.23
N LEU A 114 -7.74 3.18 4.88
CA LEU A 114 -6.84 3.85 5.81
C LEU A 114 -6.81 5.37 5.59
N TYR A 115 -6.67 5.82 4.36
CA TYR A 115 -6.49 7.23 4.00
C TYR A 115 -7.70 7.81 3.26
N LEU A 116 -8.29 7.03 2.35
CA LEU A 116 -9.41 7.52 1.56
C LEU A 116 -10.71 7.48 2.37
N ARG A 117 -11.62 8.37 2.04
CA ARG A 117 -12.96 8.40 2.62
C ARG A 117 -13.72 7.13 2.27
N ASN A 118 -14.65 6.72 3.12
CA ASN A 118 -15.44 5.50 2.91
C ASN A 118 -16.37 5.57 1.68
N ASP A 119 -16.71 6.77 1.24
CA ASP A 119 -17.52 7.05 0.06
C ASP A 119 -16.70 7.19 -1.24
N TRP A 120 -15.37 7.06 -1.16
CA TRP A 120 -14.51 7.10 -2.34
C TRP A 120 -14.79 5.93 -3.28
N VAL A 121 -14.99 6.23 -4.56
CA VAL A 121 -15.22 5.23 -5.61
C VAL A 121 -13.90 4.90 -6.31
N GLY A 122 -13.66 3.61 -6.54
CA GLY A 122 -12.46 3.12 -7.23
C GLY A 122 -11.19 3.11 -6.38
N TYR A 123 -10.06 2.98 -7.08
CA TYR A 123 -8.73 2.84 -6.52
C TYR A 123 -7.75 3.74 -7.27
N PRO A 124 -7.34 4.88 -6.69
CA PRO A 124 -6.72 5.98 -7.44
C PRO A 124 -5.34 5.66 -8.02
N MET A 125 -4.64 4.65 -7.51
CA MET A 125 -3.31 4.28 -8.00
C MET A 125 -3.34 3.23 -9.12
N ARG A 126 -4.52 2.76 -9.50
CA ARG A 126 -4.67 1.90 -10.67
C ARG A 126 -4.56 2.71 -11.95
N LYS A 127 -3.92 2.17 -12.97
CA LYS A 127 -3.80 2.78 -14.30
C LYS A 127 -5.13 2.88 -15.06
N ASP A 128 -6.11 2.06 -14.68
CA ASP A 128 -7.46 2.04 -15.24
C ASP A 128 -8.46 2.91 -14.46
N ASN A 129 -8.01 3.62 -13.42
CA ASN A 129 -8.84 4.55 -12.67
C ASN A 129 -8.93 5.90 -13.38
N ASP A 130 -10.14 6.42 -13.49
CA ASP A 130 -10.42 7.76 -13.99
C ASP A 130 -11.01 8.62 -12.84
N PRO A 131 -10.17 9.44 -12.19
CA PRO A 131 -10.61 10.21 -11.02
C PRO A 131 -11.68 11.24 -11.35
N GLU A 132 -11.69 11.79 -12.56
CA GLU A 132 -12.69 12.79 -12.97
C GLU A 132 -14.07 12.14 -13.13
N LYS A 133 -14.10 10.92 -13.65
CA LYS A 133 -15.32 10.16 -13.84
C LYS A 133 -15.81 9.52 -12.55
N ASP A 134 -14.90 8.92 -11.78
CA ASP A 134 -15.24 8.08 -10.64
C ASP A 134 -15.47 8.90 -9.36
N ASN A 135 -14.81 10.07 -9.24
CA ASN A 135 -14.93 10.96 -8.07
C ASN A 135 -15.06 12.44 -8.49
N PRO A 136 -16.13 12.82 -9.21
CA PRO A 136 -16.28 14.17 -9.73
C PRO A 136 -16.32 15.26 -8.64
N LEU A 137 -16.79 14.91 -7.44
CA LEU A 137 -16.87 15.84 -6.31
C LEU A 137 -15.50 16.18 -5.70
N CYS A 138 -14.48 15.35 -5.94
CA CYS A 138 -13.12 15.63 -5.46
C CYS A 138 -12.38 16.61 -6.36
N MET A 139 -12.80 16.73 -7.62
CA MET A 139 -12.16 17.61 -8.61
C MET A 139 -12.82 19.00 -8.66
N THR A 140 -14.01 19.16 -8.08
CA THR A 140 -14.77 20.42 -8.12
C THR A 140 -14.49 21.36 -6.95
N ASN A 141 -13.48 21.09 -6.14
CA ASN A 141 -13.13 21.92 -4.97
C ASN A 141 -12.54 23.29 -5.29
N GLU A 142 -12.48 23.71 -6.55
CA GLU A 142 -12.19 25.10 -6.87
C GLU A 142 -13.31 26.06 -6.47
N GLU A 143 -14.58 25.57 -6.31
CA GLU A 143 -15.72 26.43 -5.98
C GLU A 143 -16.09 26.46 -4.48
N THR A 144 -15.51 25.63 -3.64
CA THR A 144 -15.90 25.55 -2.21
C THR A 144 -14.86 26.10 -1.24
N PHE A 145 -13.68 26.43 -1.69
CA PHE A 145 -12.76 27.25 -0.88
C PHE A 145 -13.11 28.73 -1.13
N ASP A 146 -14.10 29.21 -0.38
CA ASP A 146 -14.28 30.64 -0.20
C ASP A 146 -13.04 31.16 0.55
N THR A 147 -12.05 31.59 -0.23
CA THR A 147 -10.83 32.23 0.28
C THR A 147 -11.08 33.57 0.92
N THR A 148 -12.35 34.05 0.94
CA THR A 148 -12.78 35.28 1.61
C THR A 148 -13.19 35.08 3.06
N GLN A 149 -13.34 33.84 3.54
CA GLN A 149 -13.42 33.61 4.97
C GLN A 149 -12.02 33.77 5.57
N GLU A 150 -11.73 34.99 6.03
CA GLU A 150 -10.63 35.22 6.95
C GLU A 150 -10.84 34.27 8.13
N ILE A 151 -9.97 33.22 8.18
CA ILE A 151 -9.86 32.40 9.38
C ILE A 151 -9.34 33.36 10.45
N GLU A 152 -10.23 33.85 11.30
CA GLU A 152 -9.82 34.49 12.54
C GLU A 152 -9.00 33.44 13.32
N LEU A 153 -7.69 33.47 13.11
CA LEU A 153 -6.75 32.76 13.96
C LEU A 153 -6.90 33.38 15.34
N ASN A 154 -7.69 32.76 16.21
CA ASN A 154 -7.67 33.10 17.62
C ASN A 154 -6.21 33.07 18.08
N PRO A 155 -5.65 34.16 18.54
CA PRO A 155 -4.29 34.18 19.00
C PRO A 155 -4.18 33.20 20.17
N VAL A 156 -3.44 32.11 19.94
CA VAL A 156 -3.09 31.18 21.00
C VAL A 156 -2.30 32.01 22.02
N SER A 157 -2.94 32.29 23.15
CA SER A 157 -2.26 33.00 24.24
C SER A 157 -1.21 32.06 24.82
N TYR A 158 0.04 32.31 24.47
CA TYR A 158 1.17 31.67 25.13
C TYR A 158 1.24 32.19 26.56
N THR A 159 0.66 31.44 27.50
CA THR A 159 0.96 31.66 28.90
C THR A 159 2.39 31.21 29.16
N HIS A 160 3.30 32.18 29.25
CA HIS A 160 4.64 31.93 29.75
C HIS A 160 4.53 31.43 31.20
N LEU A 161 4.76 30.16 31.42
CA LEU A 161 5.09 29.61 32.72
C LEU A 161 6.45 30.22 33.12
N ARG A 162 6.43 31.29 33.93
CA ARG A 162 7.61 31.72 34.67
C ARG A 162 7.91 30.64 35.72
N ALA A 163 9.04 29.93 35.52
CA ALA A 163 9.65 29.14 36.58
C ALA A 163 10.16 30.09 37.67
N HIS A 164 9.76 29.83 38.89
CA HIS A 164 10.40 30.32 40.10
C HIS A 164 11.39 29.30 40.59
#